data_df3e832d188e568a422a27c25303b24a
#
_entry.id   df3e832d188e568a422a27c25303b24a
#
_cell.length_a   1.000
_cell.length_b   1.000
_cell.length_c   1.000
_cell.angle_alpha   90.00
_cell.angle_beta   90.00
_cell.angle_gamma   90.00
#
_symmetry.space_group_name_H-M   'P 1'
#
loop_
_entity.id
_entity.type
_entity.pdbx_description
1 polymer ?
#
loop_
_entity_poly.entity_id
_entity_poly.type
_entity_poly.pdbx_seq_one_letter_code
_entity_poly.pdbx_strand_id
1 'polypeptide(L)'
;MCLHEKPFELETSEDITKVFRNEEMEDEEMEFMDGTWKKEINTWEELVGNNLLNQEAVIEGAVHSIRNMGDVAFVILRKKEGLFQTVYENDKTNVSIHDLKEAMCVRLTGTLHEEERAPHGRELRISHVEILSSPAEPLPLAIDKWKLNTSLEAKLNYRPIALRNVQERAKFKIQEALVRAFRDYLYEKGFTEIHTPKIGARGAEGGANLFKLSYFHKPAVLAQSPQFYKQMMVGVFDRVFETAPVFRAEKHNTKRHLNEYTSLDFEMGYIDGFEDIMAMETGFLQYTMALLEKEYARELKILDIQVPKTKEIPAVRFDEIKRLVAEKYDRKIKNPFDLEPEEEMLISRYAKEEWDADFVFVTHYPSKKRPFYAMDDPSDEKFTLSFDLLFKGLEVTTG
;
A
#
# COMPACT_ATOMS: atom_id res chain seq x y z
N MET A 1 5.58 -54.50 7.73
CA MET A 1 5.52 -54.63 6.27
C MET A 1 6.28 -53.43 5.72
N CYS A 2 7.60 -53.58 5.56
CA CYS A 2 8.48 -52.51 5.10
C CYS A 2 8.38 -52.43 3.57
N LEU A 3 7.90 -51.30 3.08
CA LEU A 3 8.00 -50.96 1.68
C LEU A 3 9.44 -50.45 1.44
N HIS A 4 10.21 -51.19 0.67
CA HIS A 4 11.47 -50.74 0.11
C HIS A 4 11.16 -49.71 -0.99
N GLU A 5 11.29 -48.45 -0.69
CA GLU A 5 11.41 -47.42 -1.71
C GLU A 5 12.81 -47.51 -2.35
N LYS A 6 12.84 -47.70 -3.65
CA LYS A 6 14.08 -47.61 -4.42
C LYS A 6 14.57 -46.15 -4.41
N PRO A 7 15.89 -45.94 -4.28
CA PRO A 7 16.43 -44.58 -4.41
C PRO A 7 16.15 -44.04 -5.81
N PHE A 8 15.71 -42.78 -5.86
CA PHE A 8 15.54 -42.03 -7.10
C PHE A 8 16.94 -41.77 -7.67
N GLU A 9 17.35 -42.53 -8.68
CA GLU A 9 18.58 -42.27 -9.43
C GLU A 9 18.32 -41.06 -10.34
N LEU A 10 18.95 -39.93 -10.06
CA LEU A 10 19.05 -38.79 -10.97
C LEU A 10 19.91 -39.22 -12.16
N GLU A 11 19.29 -39.53 -13.23
CA GLU A 11 19.94 -39.72 -14.52
C GLU A 11 20.55 -38.39 -14.98
N THR A 12 21.69 -38.46 -15.55
CA THR A 12 22.72 -37.48 -15.92
C THR A 12 22.27 -36.03 -16.22
N SER A 13 23.22 -35.10 -16.14
CA SER A 13 23.07 -33.65 -16.41
C SER A 13 22.41 -33.30 -17.78
N GLU A 14 22.36 -34.25 -18.73
CA GLU A 14 21.70 -34.07 -20.02
C GLU A 14 20.17 -34.18 -19.93
N ASP A 15 19.64 -34.94 -18.95
CA ASP A 15 18.18 -35.09 -18.81
C ASP A 15 17.58 -33.84 -18.08
N ILE A 16 18.35 -33.21 -17.19
CA ILE A 16 17.92 -31.94 -16.57
C ILE A 16 17.88 -30.84 -17.62
N THR A 17 18.80 -30.83 -18.57
CA THR A 17 18.84 -29.84 -19.65
C THR A 17 17.68 -30.00 -20.64
N LYS A 18 17.15 -31.21 -20.81
CA LYS A 18 15.98 -31.47 -21.66
C LYS A 18 14.66 -31.02 -21.05
N VAL A 19 14.54 -31.05 -19.73
CA VAL A 19 13.35 -30.53 -19.02
C VAL A 19 13.24 -29.00 -19.18
N PHE A 20 14.35 -28.30 -19.42
CA PHE A 20 14.39 -26.85 -19.61
C PHE A 20 14.57 -26.40 -21.07
N ARG A 21 14.69 -27.32 -22.05
CA ARG A 21 14.49 -26.96 -23.44
C ARG A 21 13.00 -26.98 -23.71
N ASN A 22 12.41 -25.79 -23.63
CA ASN A 22 11.13 -25.56 -24.31
C ASN A 22 11.33 -25.95 -25.77
N GLU A 23 10.73 -27.06 -26.20
CA GLU A 23 10.33 -27.21 -27.56
C GLU A 23 9.56 -25.92 -27.88
N GLU A 24 9.85 -25.34 -29.05
CA GLU A 24 9.10 -24.20 -29.57
C GLU A 24 7.61 -24.55 -29.48
N MET A 25 6.96 -24.14 -28.39
CA MET A 25 5.52 -24.05 -28.37
C MET A 25 5.21 -22.96 -29.40
N GLU A 26 4.67 -23.34 -30.53
CA GLU A 26 3.93 -22.44 -31.39
C GLU A 26 3.04 -21.63 -30.41
N ASP A 27 3.10 -20.31 -30.51
CA ASP A 27 2.26 -19.38 -29.74
C ASP A 27 0.79 -19.64 -30.15
N GLU A 28 0.18 -20.71 -29.64
CA GLU A 28 -1.26 -20.76 -29.49
C GLU A 28 -1.58 -19.67 -28.47
N GLU A 29 -2.11 -18.54 -28.94
CA GLU A 29 -2.65 -17.50 -28.08
C GLU A 29 -3.59 -18.19 -27.08
N MET A 30 -3.14 -18.31 -25.83
CA MET A 30 -3.94 -18.86 -24.76
C MET A 30 -5.11 -17.91 -24.53
N GLU A 31 -6.29 -18.26 -25.06
CA GLU A 31 -7.53 -17.55 -24.77
C GLU A 31 -7.87 -17.76 -23.29
N PHE A 32 -7.51 -16.80 -22.46
CA PHE A 32 -7.99 -16.76 -21.07
C PHE A 32 -9.49 -16.47 -21.09
N MET A 33 -10.25 -17.20 -20.28
CA MET A 33 -11.64 -16.81 -20.03
C MET A 33 -11.66 -15.38 -19.50
N ASP A 34 -12.05 -14.45 -20.36
CA ASP A 34 -12.27 -13.06 -19.99
C ASP A 34 -13.56 -13.00 -19.16
N GLY A 35 -13.41 -12.78 -17.85
CA GLY A 35 -14.51 -12.53 -16.95
C GLY A 35 -15.23 -11.20 -17.18
N THR A 36 -14.96 -10.52 -18.28
CA THR A 36 -15.62 -9.27 -18.63
C THR A 36 -17.09 -9.55 -18.96
N TRP A 37 -17.90 -8.87 -18.20
CA TRP A 37 -19.33 -8.85 -18.45
C TRP A 37 -19.57 -7.97 -19.69
N LYS A 38 -20.03 -8.55 -20.78
CA LYS A 38 -20.49 -7.81 -21.95
C LYS A 38 -21.79 -7.08 -21.57
N LYS A 39 -21.63 -5.95 -20.90
CA LYS A 39 -22.71 -5.00 -20.70
C LYS A 39 -22.60 -3.92 -21.77
N GLU A 40 -23.70 -3.48 -22.29
CA GLU A 40 -23.78 -2.29 -23.16
C GLU A 40 -23.54 -1.01 -22.35
N ILE A 41 -22.34 -0.91 -21.74
CA ILE A 41 -21.94 0.21 -20.89
C ILE A 41 -20.56 0.66 -21.36
N ASN A 42 -20.41 1.96 -21.54
CA ASN A 42 -19.13 2.50 -21.96
C ASN A 42 -18.08 2.44 -20.85
N THR A 43 -16.85 2.15 -21.25
CA THR A 43 -15.68 2.15 -20.38
C THR A 43 -15.33 3.58 -19.93
N TRP A 44 -14.50 3.69 -18.90
CA TRP A 44 -14.03 5.01 -18.46
C TRP A 44 -13.22 5.72 -19.54
N GLU A 45 -12.36 5.00 -20.23
CA GLU A 45 -11.51 5.48 -21.33
C GLU A 45 -12.33 6.02 -22.50
N GLU A 46 -13.43 5.34 -22.83
CA GLU A 46 -14.37 5.80 -23.86
C GLU A 46 -15.08 7.09 -23.44
N LEU A 47 -15.51 7.19 -22.17
CA LEU A 47 -16.23 8.35 -21.64
C LEU A 47 -15.35 9.61 -21.54
N VAL A 48 -14.06 9.45 -21.21
CA VAL A 48 -13.12 10.59 -21.09
C VAL A 48 -12.36 10.86 -22.39
N GLY A 49 -12.40 9.93 -23.35
CA GLY A 49 -11.79 10.04 -24.65
C GLY A 49 -12.58 10.91 -25.63
N ASN A 50 -12.10 10.96 -26.87
CA ASN A 50 -12.71 11.77 -27.92
C ASN A 50 -13.68 10.99 -28.84
N ASN A 51 -13.64 9.66 -28.77
CA ASN A 51 -14.33 8.79 -29.74
C ASN A 51 -15.86 8.85 -29.63
N LEU A 52 -16.40 9.14 -28.45
CA LEU A 52 -17.84 9.22 -28.18
C LEU A 52 -18.36 10.66 -28.10
N LEU A 53 -17.55 11.65 -28.43
CA LEU A 53 -17.98 13.05 -28.37
C LEU A 53 -19.19 13.28 -29.28
N ASN A 54 -20.25 13.92 -28.74
CA ASN A 54 -21.54 14.16 -29.37
C ASN A 54 -22.30 12.88 -29.81
N GLN A 55 -21.93 11.71 -29.23
CA GLN A 55 -22.64 10.46 -29.43
C GLN A 55 -23.34 10.01 -28.17
N GLU A 56 -24.28 9.08 -28.33
CA GLU A 56 -24.93 8.43 -27.20
C GLU A 56 -23.93 7.57 -26.41
N ALA A 57 -23.98 7.68 -25.11
CA ALA A 57 -23.17 6.90 -24.18
C ALA A 57 -23.99 6.42 -23.00
N VAL A 58 -23.58 5.30 -22.42
CA VAL A 58 -24.23 4.69 -21.25
C VAL A 58 -23.20 4.60 -20.12
N ILE A 59 -23.54 5.13 -18.95
CA ILE A 59 -22.70 5.07 -17.75
C ILE A 59 -23.49 4.48 -16.57
N GLU A 60 -22.86 3.54 -15.84
CA GLU A 60 -23.34 3.08 -14.54
C GLU A 60 -22.49 3.66 -13.43
N GLY A 61 -23.11 4.01 -12.31
CA GLY A 61 -22.39 4.50 -11.14
C GLY A 61 -23.32 4.75 -9.96
N ALA A 62 -22.69 5.03 -8.81
CA ALA A 62 -23.44 5.48 -7.64
C ALA A 62 -23.51 7.01 -7.63
N VAL A 63 -24.70 7.56 -7.41
CA VAL A 63 -24.89 9.00 -7.22
C VAL A 63 -24.08 9.48 -6.02
N HIS A 64 -23.08 10.30 -6.27
CA HIS A 64 -22.17 10.83 -5.24
C HIS A 64 -22.73 12.12 -4.63
N SER A 65 -23.24 13.00 -5.47
CA SER A 65 -23.88 14.25 -5.07
C SER A 65 -24.83 14.75 -6.17
N ILE A 66 -25.83 15.52 -5.75
CA ILE A 66 -26.75 16.20 -6.65
C ILE A 66 -26.72 17.69 -6.32
N ARG A 67 -26.47 18.51 -7.35
CA ARG A 67 -26.57 19.96 -7.26
C ARG A 67 -27.72 20.43 -8.13
N ASN A 68 -28.87 20.63 -7.50
CA ASN A 68 -30.07 21.12 -8.18
C ASN A 68 -30.00 22.65 -8.35
N MET A 69 -30.16 23.14 -9.59
CA MET A 69 -30.14 24.55 -9.95
C MET A 69 -31.49 25.01 -10.52
N GLY A 70 -32.54 24.24 -10.31
CA GLY A 70 -33.89 24.47 -10.85
C GLY A 70 -34.15 23.58 -12.06
N ASP A 71 -34.17 24.17 -13.26
CA ASP A 71 -34.43 23.42 -14.50
C ASP A 71 -33.29 22.49 -14.92
N VAL A 72 -32.09 22.71 -14.37
CA VAL A 72 -30.89 21.91 -14.60
C VAL A 72 -30.35 21.41 -13.26
N ALA A 73 -29.87 20.18 -13.21
CA ALA A 73 -29.14 19.65 -12.07
C ALA A 73 -27.86 18.91 -12.51
N PHE A 74 -26.80 19.05 -11.72
CA PHE A 74 -25.60 18.25 -11.90
C PHE A 74 -25.71 17.00 -11.00
N VAL A 75 -25.71 15.83 -11.62
CA VAL A 75 -25.70 14.54 -10.94
C VAL A 75 -24.30 13.96 -11.09
N ILE A 76 -23.54 13.96 -10.00
CA ILE A 76 -22.15 13.46 -10.03
C ILE A 76 -22.18 11.97 -9.71
N LEU A 77 -21.66 11.15 -10.61
CA LEU A 77 -21.53 9.72 -10.41
C LEU A 77 -20.13 9.37 -9.87
N ARG A 78 -20.10 8.42 -8.94
CA ARG A 78 -18.85 7.82 -8.45
C ARG A 78 -18.65 6.45 -9.08
N LYS A 79 -17.50 6.30 -9.70
CA LYS A 79 -16.96 5.02 -10.22
C LYS A 79 -15.64 4.67 -9.53
N LYS A 80 -15.05 3.52 -9.87
CA LYS A 80 -13.72 3.15 -9.34
C LYS A 80 -12.62 4.09 -9.83
N GLU A 81 -12.73 4.58 -11.06
CA GLU A 81 -11.78 5.49 -11.68
C GLU A 81 -11.91 6.92 -11.14
N GLY A 82 -13.11 7.34 -10.76
CA GLY A 82 -13.30 8.71 -10.29
C GLY A 82 -14.74 9.18 -10.18
N LEU A 83 -14.89 10.50 -10.18
CA LEU A 83 -16.18 11.18 -10.25
C LEU A 83 -16.41 11.63 -11.69
N PHE A 84 -17.60 11.36 -12.20
CA PHE A 84 -18.03 11.76 -13.55
C PHE A 84 -19.23 12.69 -13.45
N GLN A 85 -19.18 13.82 -14.18
CA GLN A 85 -20.26 14.79 -14.21
C GLN A 85 -21.33 14.37 -15.21
N THR A 86 -22.57 14.38 -14.77
CA THR A 86 -23.74 14.25 -15.67
C THR A 86 -24.70 15.42 -15.44
N VAL A 87 -25.40 15.80 -16.49
CA VAL A 87 -26.33 16.93 -16.47
C VAL A 87 -27.73 16.42 -16.71
N TYR A 88 -28.56 16.68 -15.72
CA TYR A 88 -30.00 16.46 -15.76
C TYR A 88 -30.68 17.75 -16.22
N GLU A 89 -31.64 17.66 -17.15
CA GLU A 89 -32.50 18.76 -17.57
C GLU A 89 -33.97 18.34 -17.40
N ASN A 90 -34.78 19.23 -16.83
CA ASN A 90 -36.22 18.97 -16.73
C ASN A 90 -36.82 18.72 -18.13
N ASP A 91 -37.83 17.86 -18.16
CA ASP A 91 -38.58 17.50 -19.39
C ASP A 91 -37.77 16.76 -20.48
N LYS A 92 -36.45 16.50 -20.22
CA LYS A 92 -35.61 15.70 -21.13
C LYS A 92 -35.28 14.30 -20.61
N THR A 93 -35.74 13.96 -19.40
CA THR A 93 -35.51 12.67 -18.80
C THR A 93 -36.81 12.00 -18.39
N ASN A 94 -36.76 10.68 -18.22
CA ASN A 94 -37.91 9.86 -17.85
C ASN A 94 -38.24 9.85 -16.34
N VAL A 95 -37.43 10.51 -15.50
CA VAL A 95 -37.64 10.58 -14.03
C VAL A 95 -37.52 12.02 -13.55
N SER A 96 -38.20 12.35 -12.45
CA SER A 96 -38.04 13.64 -11.78
C SER A 96 -36.70 13.70 -11.02
N ILE A 97 -36.05 14.89 -10.98
CA ILE A 97 -34.86 15.11 -10.17
C ILE A 97 -35.12 14.80 -8.67
N HIS A 98 -36.34 14.95 -8.19
CA HIS A 98 -36.74 14.66 -6.82
C HIS A 98 -36.74 13.16 -6.48
N ASP A 99 -36.81 12.30 -7.49
CA ASP A 99 -36.73 10.86 -7.34
C ASP A 99 -35.28 10.36 -7.24
N LEU A 100 -34.31 11.17 -7.66
CA LEU A 100 -32.88 10.86 -7.53
C LEU A 100 -32.36 11.27 -6.17
N LYS A 101 -31.61 10.35 -5.54
CA LYS A 101 -31.00 10.55 -4.22
C LYS A 101 -29.53 10.13 -4.23
N GLU A 102 -28.78 10.74 -3.34
CA GLU A 102 -27.39 10.31 -3.10
C GLU A 102 -27.33 8.84 -2.70
N ALA A 103 -26.28 8.16 -3.09
CA ALA A 103 -26.05 6.72 -2.93
C ALA A 103 -26.94 5.78 -3.75
N MET A 104 -27.90 6.27 -4.53
CA MET A 104 -28.55 5.43 -5.54
C MET A 104 -27.51 4.89 -6.54
N CYS A 105 -27.69 3.64 -6.96
CA CYS A 105 -27.00 3.14 -8.13
C CYS A 105 -27.90 3.31 -9.35
N VAL A 106 -27.35 3.92 -10.39
CA VAL A 106 -28.10 4.26 -11.60
C VAL A 106 -27.34 3.85 -12.85
N ARG A 107 -28.09 3.55 -13.91
CA ARG A 107 -27.61 3.52 -15.29
C ARG A 107 -28.17 4.75 -15.99
N LEU A 108 -27.30 5.57 -16.54
CA LEU A 108 -27.67 6.77 -17.26
C LEU A 108 -27.31 6.62 -18.73
N THR A 109 -28.27 6.88 -19.60
CA THR A 109 -28.05 7.03 -21.04
C THR A 109 -28.14 8.51 -21.38
N GLY A 110 -27.31 8.99 -22.28
CA GLY A 110 -27.32 10.37 -22.69
C GLY A 110 -26.29 10.68 -23.77
N THR A 111 -26.15 11.94 -24.13
CA THR A 111 -25.16 12.40 -25.11
C THR A 111 -23.94 12.95 -24.39
N LEU A 112 -22.75 12.51 -24.80
CA LEU A 112 -21.48 12.98 -24.26
C LEU A 112 -21.08 14.31 -24.89
N HIS A 113 -20.79 15.31 -24.07
CA HIS A 113 -20.39 16.65 -24.52
C HIS A 113 -19.04 17.05 -23.93
N GLU A 114 -18.33 17.92 -24.62
CA GLU A 114 -17.17 18.63 -24.11
C GLU A 114 -17.62 19.76 -23.17
N GLU A 115 -17.05 19.83 -21.97
CA GLU A 115 -17.25 20.91 -21.01
C GLU A 115 -15.96 21.12 -20.20
N GLU A 116 -15.26 22.19 -20.47
CA GLU A 116 -13.94 22.48 -19.87
C GLU A 116 -13.96 22.54 -18.34
N ARG A 117 -15.10 22.97 -17.76
CA ARG A 117 -15.27 23.08 -16.30
C ARG A 117 -15.65 21.76 -15.63
N ALA A 118 -16.06 20.76 -16.42
CA ALA A 118 -16.38 19.45 -15.90
C ALA A 118 -15.09 18.67 -15.55
N PRO A 119 -15.12 17.80 -14.53
CA PRO A 119 -14.05 16.85 -14.33
C PRO A 119 -13.75 16.08 -15.62
N HIS A 120 -12.48 15.94 -15.98
CA HIS A 120 -12.03 15.30 -17.22
C HIS A 120 -12.43 16.01 -18.55
N GLY A 121 -12.94 17.24 -18.49
CA GLY A 121 -13.35 17.98 -19.67
C GLY A 121 -14.58 17.43 -20.39
N ARG A 122 -15.37 16.57 -19.73
CA ARG A 122 -16.51 15.86 -20.32
C ARG A 122 -17.69 15.83 -19.38
N GLU A 123 -18.91 15.90 -19.96
CA GLU A 123 -20.16 15.67 -19.24
C GLU A 123 -21.15 14.86 -20.08
N LEU A 124 -21.97 14.05 -19.44
CA LEU A 124 -23.07 13.32 -20.07
C LEU A 124 -24.38 14.09 -19.84
N ARG A 125 -25.04 14.54 -20.90
CA ARG A 125 -26.40 15.10 -20.83
C ARG A 125 -27.40 13.97 -20.86
N ILE A 126 -28.11 13.78 -19.76
CA ILE A 126 -28.95 12.62 -19.51
C ILE A 126 -30.22 12.69 -20.36
N SER A 127 -30.54 11.62 -21.08
CA SER A 127 -31.82 11.39 -21.76
C SER A 127 -32.65 10.32 -21.06
N HIS A 128 -32.03 9.34 -20.43
CA HIS A 128 -32.72 8.24 -19.74
C HIS A 128 -32.04 7.86 -18.46
N VAL A 129 -32.83 7.55 -17.43
CA VAL A 129 -32.36 7.09 -16.11
C VAL A 129 -33.03 5.76 -15.78
N GLU A 130 -32.23 4.75 -15.48
CA GLU A 130 -32.64 3.50 -14.88
C GLU A 130 -32.11 3.44 -13.44
N ILE A 131 -33.00 3.34 -12.46
CA ILE A 131 -32.63 3.20 -11.04
C ILE A 131 -32.38 1.72 -10.76
N LEU A 132 -31.10 1.36 -10.55
CA LEU A 132 -30.68 -0.02 -10.29
C LEU A 132 -30.87 -0.39 -8.81
N SER A 133 -30.64 0.55 -7.89
CA SER A 133 -30.90 0.40 -6.47
C SER A 133 -31.03 1.75 -5.76
N SER A 134 -31.75 1.75 -4.65
CA SER A 134 -31.96 2.93 -3.81
C SER A 134 -31.58 2.63 -2.36
N PRO A 135 -30.90 3.56 -1.64
CA PRO A 135 -30.64 3.40 -0.22
C PRO A 135 -31.96 3.49 0.58
N ALA A 136 -32.05 2.71 1.65
CA ALA A 136 -33.21 2.75 2.55
C ALA A 136 -33.28 4.07 3.34
N GLU A 137 -32.07 4.59 3.73
CA GLU A 137 -31.94 5.78 4.54
C GLU A 137 -30.90 6.74 3.93
N PRO A 138 -30.96 8.05 4.24
CA PRO A 138 -29.95 9.01 3.86
C PRO A 138 -28.57 8.62 4.41
N LEU A 139 -27.50 9.04 3.71
CA LEU A 139 -26.15 8.78 4.18
C LEU A 139 -25.87 9.52 5.50
N PRO A 140 -25.29 8.82 6.51
CA PRO A 140 -24.97 9.43 7.81
C PRO A 140 -23.79 10.39 7.77
N LEU A 141 -23.05 10.43 6.65
CA LEU A 141 -21.90 11.31 6.42
C LEU A 141 -22.03 12.00 5.07
N ALA A 142 -21.74 13.30 5.03
CA ALA A 142 -21.68 14.08 3.80
C ALA A 142 -20.38 13.78 3.04
N ILE A 143 -20.39 12.72 2.23
CA ILE A 143 -19.21 12.23 1.48
C ILE A 143 -18.83 13.12 0.29
N ASP A 144 -19.70 14.02 -0.13
CA ASP A 144 -19.52 14.98 -1.24
C ASP A 144 -18.49 16.09 -0.92
N LYS A 145 -18.21 16.32 0.35
CA LYS A 145 -17.23 17.33 0.77
C LYS A 145 -15.82 16.89 0.44
N TRP A 146 -14.96 17.83 0.04
CA TRP A 146 -13.55 17.55 -0.24
C TRP A 146 -12.88 16.82 0.92
N LYS A 147 -13.10 17.27 2.14
CA LYS A 147 -12.60 16.64 3.36
C LYS A 147 -13.76 16.29 4.28
N LEU A 148 -13.76 15.06 4.80
CA LEU A 148 -14.69 14.68 5.84
C LEU A 148 -14.33 15.37 7.15
N ASN A 149 -15.16 16.36 7.54
CA ASN A 149 -14.99 17.07 8.81
C ASN A 149 -15.74 16.33 9.94
N THR A 150 -15.20 15.18 10.33
CA THR A 150 -15.77 14.33 11.38
C THR A 150 -14.66 13.63 12.17
N SER A 151 -14.98 13.11 13.36
CA SER A 151 -14.03 12.41 14.22
C SER A 151 -13.53 11.10 13.56
N LEU A 152 -12.37 10.60 14.02
CA LEU A 152 -11.86 9.30 13.61
C LEU A 152 -12.84 8.19 14.00
N GLU A 153 -13.43 8.27 15.18
CA GLU A 153 -14.45 7.30 15.65
C GLU A 153 -15.65 7.23 14.70
N ALA A 154 -16.20 8.36 14.29
CA ALA A 154 -17.31 8.38 13.33
C ALA A 154 -16.89 7.82 11.97
N LYS A 155 -15.66 8.11 11.48
CA LYS A 155 -15.12 7.50 10.25
C LYS A 155 -15.00 5.99 10.36
N LEU A 156 -14.62 5.46 11.51
CA LEU A 156 -14.49 4.02 11.74
C LEU A 156 -15.85 3.34 11.86
N ASN A 157 -16.79 3.94 12.61
CA ASN A 157 -18.14 3.40 12.77
C ASN A 157 -18.93 3.36 11.45
N TYR A 158 -18.74 4.37 10.61
CA TYR A 158 -19.35 4.46 9.28
C TYR A 158 -18.32 4.20 8.15
N ARG A 159 -17.35 3.32 8.39
CA ARG A 159 -16.24 3.06 7.47
C ARG A 159 -16.65 2.80 6.02
N PRO A 160 -17.66 1.95 5.71
CA PRO A 160 -18.11 1.72 4.34
C PRO A 160 -18.61 2.96 3.62
N ILE A 161 -19.10 3.95 4.38
CA ILE A 161 -19.55 5.23 3.85
C ILE A 161 -18.41 6.24 3.78
N ALA A 162 -17.61 6.37 4.85
CA ALA A 162 -16.47 7.29 4.92
C ALA A 162 -15.47 7.04 3.78
N LEU A 163 -15.19 5.78 3.44
CA LEU A 163 -14.28 5.40 2.36
C LEU A 163 -14.80 5.75 0.95
N ARG A 164 -16.04 6.18 0.82
CA ARG A 164 -16.57 6.71 -0.45
C ARG A 164 -16.13 8.16 -0.72
N ASN A 165 -15.63 8.85 0.30
CA ASN A 165 -15.04 10.19 0.13
C ASN A 165 -13.73 10.11 -0.66
N VAL A 166 -13.48 11.09 -1.53
CA VAL A 166 -12.33 11.09 -2.45
C VAL A 166 -10.99 11.07 -1.73
N GLN A 167 -10.82 11.86 -0.65
CA GLN A 167 -9.56 11.88 0.11
C GLN A 167 -9.35 10.61 0.94
N GLU A 168 -10.40 10.12 1.60
CA GLU A 168 -10.28 8.88 2.39
C GLU A 168 -9.94 7.69 1.49
N ARG A 169 -10.52 7.62 0.30
CA ARG A 169 -10.24 6.59 -0.70
C ARG A 169 -8.82 6.69 -1.26
N ALA A 170 -8.35 7.91 -1.55
CA ALA A 170 -7.02 8.13 -2.14
C ALA A 170 -5.89 7.56 -1.26
N LYS A 171 -6.03 7.59 0.08
CA LYS A 171 -5.07 6.97 1.02
C LYS A 171 -4.87 5.48 0.75
N PHE A 172 -5.97 4.75 0.49
CA PHE A 172 -5.91 3.31 0.21
C PHE A 172 -5.37 3.02 -1.19
N LYS A 173 -5.51 3.95 -2.14
CA LYS A 173 -4.85 3.84 -3.44
C LYS A 173 -3.33 4.03 -3.33
N ILE A 174 -2.86 4.91 -2.46
CA ILE A 174 -1.42 5.02 -2.15
C ILE A 174 -0.93 3.75 -1.44
N GLN A 175 -1.69 3.20 -0.50
CA GLN A 175 -1.33 1.92 0.13
C GLN A 175 -1.25 0.77 -0.89
N GLU A 176 -2.20 0.68 -1.83
CA GLU A 176 -2.15 -0.27 -2.95
C GLU A 176 -0.87 -0.11 -3.76
N ALA A 177 -0.51 1.15 -4.10
CA ALA A 177 0.70 1.44 -4.86
C ALA A 177 1.98 0.97 -4.14
N LEU A 178 2.09 1.20 -2.83
CA LEU A 178 3.23 0.75 -2.03
C LEU A 178 3.39 -0.77 -2.05
N VAL A 179 2.28 -1.50 -1.84
CA VAL A 179 2.28 -2.98 -1.86
C VAL A 179 2.59 -3.52 -3.24
N ARG A 180 2.01 -2.93 -4.29
CA ARG A 180 2.31 -3.30 -5.68
C ARG A 180 3.78 -3.06 -6.02
N ALA A 181 4.29 -1.86 -5.72
CA ALA A 181 5.70 -1.53 -5.97
C ALA A 181 6.66 -2.50 -5.28
N PHE A 182 6.35 -2.90 -4.04
CA PHE A 182 7.16 -3.87 -3.30
C PHE A 182 7.23 -5.22 -4.02
N ARG A 183 6.07 -5.75 -4.45
CA ARG A 183 6.01 -7.00 -5.20
C ARG A 183 6.71 -6.90 -6.55
N ASP A 184 6.35 -5.89 -7.35
CA ASP A 184 6.89 -5.72 -8.70
C ASP A 184 8.41 -5.61 -8.65
N TYR A 185 8.95 -4.76 -7.78
CA TYR A 185 10.39 -4.56 -7.61
C TYR A 185 11.12 -5.83 -7.17
N LEU A 186 10.59 -6.53 -6.17
CA LEU A 186 11.27 -7.72 -5.65
C LEU A 186 11.20 -8.90 -6.62
N TYR A 187 10.10 -9.08 -7.36
CA TYR A 187 10.05 -10.05 -8.45
C TYR A 187 11.09 -9.75 -9.54
N GLU A 188 11.25 -8.49 -9.94
CA GLU A 188 12.30 -8.09 -10.88
C GLU A 188 13.72 -8.37 -10.35
N LYS A 189 13.92 -8.37 -9.02
CA LYS A 189 15.19 -8.68 -8.36
C LYS A 189 15.38 -10.16 -8.03
N GLY A 190 14.50 -11.02 -8.52
CA GLY A 190 14.61 -12.48 -8.39
C GLY A 190 14.24 -13.01 -6.99
N PHE A 191 13.42 -12.28 -6.25
CA PHE A 191 12.89 -12.77 -4.97
C PHE A 191 11.68 -13.68 -5.19
N THR A 192 11.53 -14.66 -4.29
CA THR A 192 10.37 -15.55 -4.22
C THR A 192 9.41 -15.06 -3.14
N GLU A 193 8.13 -14.83 -3.48
CA GLU A 193 7.09 -14.52 -2.48
C GLU A 193 6.75 -15.78 -1.69
N ILE A 194 6.81 -15.68 -0.36
CA ILE A 194 6.46 -16.75 0.57
C ILE A 194 5.22 -16.37 1.37
N HIS A 195 4.51 -17.39 1.87
CA HIS A 195 3.33 -17.21 2.71
C HIS A 195 3.50 -18.03 3.99
N THR A 196 3.64 -17.33 5.12
CA THR A 196 4.01 -17.95 6.38
C THR A 196 2.85 -18.03 7.38
N PRO A 197 2.84 -19.03 8.29
CA PRO A 197 1.82 -19.13 9.33
C PRO A 197 1.80 -17.89 10.23
N LYS A 198 0.59 -17.44 10.60
CA LYS A 198 0.38 -16.30 11.52
C LYS A 198 0.03 -16.74 12.96
N ILE A 199 -0.17 -18.02 13.17
CA ILE A 199 -0.31 -18.63 14.50
C ILE A 199 0.91 -19.51 14.72
N GLY A 200 1.69 -19.22 15.75
CA GLY A 200 2.93 -19.92 16.06
C GLY A 200 3.05 -20.27 17.54
N ALA A 201 4.08 -21.05 17.87
CA ALA A 201 4.35 -21.43 19.26
C ALA A 201 5.13 -20.36 20.04
N ARG A 202 5.85 -19.47 19.34
CA ARG A 202 6.76 -18.46 19.93
C ARG A 202 6.71 -17.16 19.14
N GLY A 203 7.03 -16.05 19.82
CA GLY A 203 7.28 -14.77 19.18
C GLY A 203 8.69 -14.71 18.57
N ALA A 204 8.84 -13.96 17.47
CA ALA A 204 10.11 -13.79 16.76
C ALA A 204 10.92 -12.59 17.23
N GLU A 205 10.25 -11.55 17.75
CA GLU A 205 10.86 -10.25 18.07
C GLU A 205 11.23 -10.11 19.56
N GLY A 206 11.50 -11.19 20.26
CA GLY A 206 12.10 -11.20 21.63
C GLY A 206 11.36 -10.37 22.70
N GLY A 207 10.31 -9.68 22.37
CA GLY A 207 9.59 -8.76 23.22
C GLY A 207 8.38 -9.35 23.94
N ALA A 208 7.95 -8.68 24.99
CA ALA A 208 6.81 -9.08 25.80
C ALA A 208 5.44 -8.86 25.14
N ASN A 209 5.37 -8.18 24.00
CA ASN A 209 4.14 -7.68 23.40
C ASN A 209 3.51 -8.68 22.42
N LEU A 210 3.14 -9.85 22.95
CA LEU A 210 2.53 -10.93 22.19
C LEU A 210 1.03 -11.05 22.46
N PHE A 211 0.23 -11.19 21.41
CA PHE A 211 -1.13 -11.70 21.52
C PHE A 211 -1.07 -13.21 21.75
N LYS A 212 -1.48 -13.64 22.94
CA LYS A 212 -1.52 -15.06 23.35
C LYS A 212 -2.92 -15.60 23.13
N LEU A 213 -3.02 -16.82 22.62
CA LEU A 213 -4.29 -17.52 22.38
C LEU A 213 -4.20 -18.99 22.76
N SER A 214 -5.34 -19.65 22.93
CA SER A 214 -5.43 -21.09 23.07
C SER A 214 -5.73 -21.69 21.71
N TYR A 215 -4.86 -22.58 21.23
CA TYR A 215 -5.02 -23.27 19.95
C TYR A 215 -5.10 -24.76 20.20
N PHE A 216 -6.30 -25.36 20.08
CA PHE A 216 -6.56 -26.77 20.42
C PHE A 216 -5.95 -27.17 21.78
N HIS A 217 -6.23 -26.40 22.85
CA HIS A 217 -5.74 -26.57 24.22
C HIS A 217 -4.20 -26.42 24.41
N LYS A 218 -3.49 -25.95 23.38
CA LYS A 218 -2.07 -25.59 23.47
C LYS A 218 -1.92 -24.07 23.44
N PRO A 219 -0.92 -23.51 24.15
CA PRO A 219 -0.62 -22.09 24.04
C PRO A 219 -0.08 -21.77 22.64
N ALA A 220 -0.55 -20.68 22.06
CA ALA A 220 -0.05 -20.15 20.81
C ALA A 220 0.02 -18.62 20.89
N VAL A 221 0.67 -18.01 19.89
CA VAL A 221 0.80 -16.57 19.75
C VAL A 221 0.53 -16.15 18.31
N LEU A 222 0.09 -14.90 18.11
CA LEU A 222 0.05 -14.28 16.79
C LEU A 222 1.46 -13.83 16.40
N ALA A 223 1.79 -13.96 15.12
CA ALA A 223 3.10 -13.62 14.57
C ALA A 223 3.36 -12.11 14.64
N GLN A 224 4.49 -11.71 15.21
CA GLN A 224 4.96 -10.32 15.25
C GLN A 224 5.71 -9.93 13.97
N SER A 225 6.31 -10.91 13.30
CA SER A 225 6.97 -10.83 11.99
C SER A 225 7.11 -12.25 11.42
N PRO A 226 7.43 -12.42 10.14
CA PRO A 226 7.75 -13.72 9.54
C PRO A 226 9.20 -14.16 9.79
N GLN A 227 9.95 -13.55 10.72
CA GLN A 227 11.40 -13.69 10.86
C GLN A 227 11.91 -15.14 10.84
N PHE A 228 11.33 -16.04 11.64
CA PHE A 228 11.77 -17.43 11.64
C PHE A 228 11.65 -18.11 10.28
N TYR A 229 10.58 -17.78 9.54
CA TYR A 229 10.30 -18.40 8.26
C TYR A 229 11.11 -17.77 7.13
N LYS A 230 11.18 -16.43 7.05
CA LYS A 230 11.96 -15.78 6.00
C LYS A 230 13.44 -16.13 6.11
N GLN A 231 14.01 -16.16 7.32
CA GLN A 231 15.38 -16.58 7.58
C GLN A 231 15.62 -18.05 7.18
N MET A 232 14.69 -18.96 7.47
CA MET A 232 14.75 -20.35 7.05
C MET A 232 14.65 -20.51 5.54
N MET A 233 13.75 -19.75 4.90
CA MET A 233 13.46 -19.87 3.46
C MET A 233 14.54 -19.26 2.57
N VAL A 234 15.40 -18.39 3.09
CA VAL A 234 16.61 -17.95 2.40
C VAL A 234 17.54 -19.14 2.10
N GLY A 235 17.60 -20.14 2.99
CA GLY A 235 18.35 -21.38 2.73
C GLY A 235 17.76 -22.26 1.60
N VAL A 236 16.59 -21.89 1.08
CA VAL A 236 15.90 -22.63 0.02
C VAL A 236 15.87 -21.82 -1.31
N PHE A 237 15.63 -20.51 -1.23
CA PHE A 237 15.38 -19.66 -2.39
C PHE A 237 16.39 -18.49 -2.50
N ASP A 238 17.38 -18.38 -1.64
CA ASP A 238 18.39 -17.31 -1.56
C ASP A 238 17.79 -15.92 -1.25
N ARG A 239 16.65 -15.58 -1.85
CA ARG A 239 15.95 -14.30 -1.72
C ARG A 239 14.46 -14.53 -1.59
N VAL A 240 13.87 -14.04 -0.50
CA VAL A 240 12.45 -14.22 -0.23
C VAL A 240 11.80 -12.93 0.27
N PHE A 241 10.51 -12.81 0.07
CA PHE A 241 9.72 -11.73 0.64
C PHE A 241 8.30 -12.17 1.01
N GLU A 242 7.67 -11.44 1.90
CA GLU A 242 6.27 -11.62 2.25
C GLU A 242 5.58 -10.27 2.44
N THR A 243 4.33 -10.20 1.98
CA THR A 243 3.40 -9.13 2.31
C THR A 243 2.24 -9.73 3.10
N ALA A 244 2.18 -9.49 4.42
CA ALA A 244 1.20 -10.15 5.26
C ALA A 244 0.91 -9.37 6.56
N PRO A 245 -0.24 -9.64 7.23
CA PRO A 245 -0.53 -9.06 8.52
C PRO A 245 0.43 -9.56 9.59
N VAL A 246 0.83 -8.66 10.48
CA VAL A 246 1.60 -8.94 11.70
C VAL A 246 0.93 -8.27 12.89
N PHE A 247 1.20 -8.80 14.09
CA PHE A 247 0.46 -8.48 15.30
C PHE A 247 1.40 -8.15 16.46
N ARG A 248 1.24 -6.98 17.05
CA ARG A 248 2.01 -6.54 18.21
C ARG A 248 1.06 -6.07 19.30
N ALA A 249 1.09 -6.71 20.48
CA ALA A 249 0.22 -6.39 21.61
C ALA A 249 0.68 -5.10 22.31
N GLU A 250 0.83 -4.01 21.56
CA GLU A 250 1.27 -2.72 22.09
C GLU A 250 0.21 -2.14 23.03
N LYS A 251 0.66 -1.69 24.21
CA LYS A 251 -0.21 -1.11 25.22
C LYS A 251 -0.52 0.38 24.98
N HIS A 252 0.16 0.99 24.02
CA HIS A 252 0.06 2.41 23.73
C HIS A 252 -0.77 2.65 22.48
N ASN A 253 -1.76 3.51 22.57
CA ASN A 253 -2.54 3.98 21.43
C ASN A 253 -1.94 5.30 20.91
N THR A 254 -0.94 5.19 20.06
CA THR A 254 -0.27 6.34 19.45
C THR A 254 -0.25 6.20 17.93
N LYS A 255 0.12 7.26 17.22
CA LYS A 255 0.30 7.22 15.75
C LYS A 255 1.43 6.27 15.30
N ARG A 256 2.29 5.84 16.22
CA ARG A 256 3.46 4.98 15.96
C ARG A 256 3.20 3.49 16.22
N HIS A 257 2.18 3.15 17.01
CA HIS A 257 1.94 1.80 17.50
C HIS A 257 0.60 1.30 16.99
N LEU A 258 0.63 0.33 16.10
CA LEU A 258 -0.53 -0.40 15.62
C LEU A 258 -0.47 -1.84 16.14
N ASN A 259 -1.61 -2.35 16.58
CA ASN A 259 -1.69 -3.73 17.06
C ASN A 259 -1.74 -4.75 15.93
N GLU A 260 -2.15 -4.32 14.76
CA GLU A 260 -2.16 -5.10 13.52
C GLU A 260 -1.85 -4.18 12.34
N TYR A 261 -0.93 -4.60 11.48
CA TYR A 261 -0.62 -3.89 10.24
C TYR A 261 -0.10 -4.86 9.17
N THR A 262 -0.17 -4.45 7.91
CA THR A 262 0.43 -5.18 6.80
C THR A 262 1.93 -4.87 6.78
N SER A 263 2.74 -5.89 7.04
CA SER A 263 4.20 -5.80 6.96
C SER A 263 4.66 -6.11 5.54
N LEU A 264 5.71 -5.42 5.11
CA LEU A 264 6.46 -5.66 3.89
C LEU A 264 7.84 -6.15 4.32
N ASP A 265 8.06 -7.46 4.23
CA ASP A 265 9.28 -8.13 4.70
C ASP A 265 10.04 -8.72 3.55
N PHE A 266 11.35 -8.53 3.49
CA PHE A 266 12.23 -9.30 2.62
C PHE A 266 13.45 -9.80 3.39
N GLU A 267 14.08 -10.85 2.87
CA GLU A 267 15.30 -11.45 3.41
C GLU A 267 16.14 -11.94 2.24
N MET A 268 17.45 -11.74 2.28
CA MET A 268 18.36 -12.22 1.23
C MET A 268 19.68 -12.71 1.81
N GLY A 269 20.16 -13.79 1.25
CA GLY A 269 21.47 -14.38 1.55
C GLY A 269 22.55 -13.92 0.55
N TYR A 270 23.78 -14.43 0.76
CA TYR A 270 24.96 -14.15 -0.08
C TYR A 270 25.24 -12.66 -0.22
N ILE A 271 25.15 -11.95 0.88
CA ILE A 271 25.48 -10.53 0.99
C ILE A 271 26.92 -10.35 1.46
N ASP A 272 27.58 -9.27 1.03
CA ASP A 272 28.89 -8.89 1.52
C ASP A 272 28.80 -8.09 2.83
N GLY A 273 27.72 -7.33 3.01
CA GLY A 273 27.41 -6.56 4.21
C GLY A 273 25.93 -6.17 4.29
N PHE A 274 25.53 -5.59 5.40
CA PHE A 274 24.15 -5.10 5.58
C PHE A 274 23.83 -3.90 4.68
N GLU A 275 24.85 -3.27 4.11
CA GLU A 275 24.72 -2.23 3.09
C GLU A 275 24.03 -2.72 1.83
N ASP A 276 24.14 -4.01 1.50
CA ASP A 276 23.41 -4.63 0.38
C ASP A 276 21.90 -4.61 0.62
N ILE A 277 21.48 -4.79 1.88
CA ILE A 277 20.08 -4.70 2.28
C ILE A 277 19.59 -3.26 2.18
N MET A 278 20.37 -2.29 2.66
CA MET A 278 20.07 -0.86 2.55
C MET A 278 19.97 -0.42 1.08
N ALA A 279 20.84 -0.94 0.22
CA ALA A 279 20.80 -0.66 -1.21
C ALA A 279 19.53 -1.23 -1.87
N MET A 280 19.13 -2.46 -1.50
CA MET A 280 17.90 -3.09 -1.97
C MET A 280 16.67 -2.28 -1.54
N GLU A 281 16.61 -1.85 -0.28
CA GLU A 281 15.53 -1.00 0.24
C GLU A 281 15.49 0.37 -0.46
N THR A 282 16.65 1.00 -0.65
CA THR A 282 16.75 2.27 -1.41
C THR A 282 16.21 2.11 -2.82
N GLY A 283 16.56 1.03 -3.51
CA GLY A 283 16.04 0.72 -4.85
C GLY A 283 14.52 0.51 -4.86
N PHE A 284 13.98 -0.19 -3.88
CA PHE A 284 12.53 -0.33 -3.69
C PHE A 284 11.84 1.03 -3.50
N LEU A 285 12.39 1.90 -2.66
CA LEU A 285 11.84 3.24 -2.44
C LEU A 285 11.88 4.08 -3.72
N GLN A 286 12.98 4.05 -4.47
CA GLN A 286 13.10 4.74 -5.76
C GLN A 286 12.05 4.24 -6.76
N TYR A 287 11.89 2.93 -6.89
CA TYR A 287 10.87 2.32 -7.74
C TYR A 287 9.46 2.74 -7.33
N THR A 288 9.19 2.73 -6.03
CA THR A 288 7.91 3.14 -5.45
C THR A 288 7.58 4.60 -5.79
N MET A 289 8.54 5.51 -5.61
CA MET A 289 8.33 6.93 -5.88
C MET A 289 8.07 7.19 -7.37
N ALA A 290 8.81 6.51 -8.25
CA ALA A 290 8.58 6.58 -9.70
C ALA A 290 7.20 6.04 -10.10
N LEU A 291 6.75 4.93 -9.50
CA LEU A 291 5.41 4.38 -9.73
C LEU A 291 4.32 5.34 -9.28
N LEU A 292 4.48 5.96 -8.11
CA LEU A 292 3.53 6.94 -7.58
C LEU A 292 3.38 8.14 -8.49
N GLU A 293 4.47 8.72 -8.96
CA GLU A 293 4.44 9.86 -9.89
C GLU A 293 3.81 9.50 -11.23
N LYS A 294 4.08 8.32 -11.75
CA LYS A 294 3.61 7.87 -13.06
C LYS A 294 2.14 7.46 -13.07
N GLU A 295 1.72 6.66 -12.11
CA GLU A 295 0.42 5.98 -12.16
C GLU A 295 -0.59 6.48 -11.10
N TYR A 296 -0.12 7.16 -10.04
CA TYR A 296 -0.94 7.64 -8.92
C TYR A 296 -0.88 9.16 -8.73
N ALA A 297 -0.46 9.89 -9.75
CA ALA A 297 -0.34 11.37 -9.72
C ALA A 297 -1.65 12.07 -9.28
N ARG A 298 -2.80 11.48 -9.64
CA ARG A 298 -4.11 11.96 -9.24
C ARG A 298 -4.31 11.88 -7.73
N GLU A 299 -3.99 10.74 -7.12
CA GLU A 299 -4.10 10.49 -5.69
C GLU A 299 -3.14 11.36 -4.89
N LEU A 300 -1.92 11.56 -5.39
CA LEU A 300 -0.96 12.52 -4.83
C LEU A 300 -1.54 13.93 -4.80
N LYS A 301 -2.16 14.37 -5.91
CA LYS A 301 -2.81 15.69 -6.01
C LYS A 301 -4.02 15.80 -5.08
N ILE A 302 -4.87 14.77 -4.97
CA ILE A 302 -6.03 14.74 -4.07
C ILE A 302 -5.59 14.88 -2.62
N LEU A 303 -4.47 14.27 -2.23
CA LEU A 303 -3.94 14.29 -0.87
C LEU A 303 -3.01 15.48 -0.60
N ASP A 304 -2.67 16.26 -1.61
CA ASP A 304 -1.69 17.36 -1.56
C ASP A 304 -0.33 16.86 -1.02
N ILE A 305 0.14 15.76 -1.59
CA ILE A 305 1.40 15.09 -1.21
C ILE A 305 2.43 15.28 -2.31
N GLN A 306 3.64 15.68 -1.93
CA GLN A 306 4.83 15.62 -2.76
C GLN A 306 5.57 14.32 -2.47
N VAL A 307 6.05 13.68 -3.54
CA VAL A 307 6.84 12.45 -3.43
C VAL A 307 8.17 12.75 -2.73
N PRO A 308 8.55 11.95 -1.71
CA PRO A 308 9.81 12.12 -1.01
C PRO A 308 11.03 11.89 -1.89
N LYS A 309 12.15 12.56 -1.57
CA LYS A 309 13.42 12.36 -2.24
C LYS A 309 14.06 11.04 -1.82
N THR A 310 14.42 10.20 -2.80
CA THR A 310 15.01 8.87 -2.57
C THR A 310 16.30 8.63 -3.38
N LYS A 311 16.77 9.63 -4.11
CA LYS A 311 17.96 9.47 -4.98
C LYS A 311 19.20 9.08 -4.19
N GLU A 312 19.43 9.75 -3.07
CA GLU A 312 20.52 9.50 -2.15
C GLU A 312 19.96 9.53 -0.73
N ILE A 313 20.03 8.40 -0.03
CA ILE A 313 19.60 8.29 1.36
C ILE A 313 20.87 8.24 2.21
N PRO A 314 21.14 9.26 3.03
CA PRO A 314 22.33 9.28 3.89
C PRO A 314 22.24 8.17 4.95
N ALA A 315 23.42 7.61 5.28
CA ALA A 315 23.59 6.67 6.36
C ALA A 315 24.54 7.25 7.41
N VAL A 316 24.19 7.11 8.67
CA VAL A 316 24.99 7.64 9.79
C VAL A 316 24.93 6.67 10.96
N ARG A 317 26.06 6.53 11.68
CA ARG A 317 26.12 5.66 12.87
C ARG A 317 25.27 6.22 14.00
N PHE A 318 24.70 5.33 14.77
CA PHE A 318 23.84 5.63 15.93
C PHE A 318 24.50 6.58 16.93
N ASP A 319 25.73 6.30 17.35
CA ASP A 319 26.47 7.11 18.32
C ASP A 319 26.82 8.50 17.76
N GLU A 320 27.18 8.57 16.49
CA GLU A 320 27.49 9.83 15.80
C GLU A 320 26.25 10.72 15.68
N ILE A 321 25.13 10.19 15.16
CA ILE A 321 23.94 11.01 14.96
C ILE A 321 23.36 11.50 16.28
N LYS A 322 23.42 10.69 17.36
CA LYS A 322 23.00 11.15 18.69
C LYS A 322 23.83 12.33 19.16
N ARG A 323 25.14 12.30 18.94
CA ARG A 323 26.04 13.42 19.28
C ARG A 323 25.71 14.66 18.44
N LEU A 324 25.60 14.53 17.12
CA LEU A 324 25.30 15.64 16.21
C LEU A 324 23.96 16.33 16.56
N VAL A 325 22.93 15.54 16.84
CA VAL A 325 21.61 16.05 17.23
C VAL A 325 21.65 16.72 18.61
N ALA A 326 22.38 16.14 19.57
CA ALA A 326 22.54 16.71 20.89
C ALA A 326 23.26 18.07 20.85
N GLU A 327 24.31 18.18 20.06
CA GLU A 327 25.07 19.42 19.85
C GLU A 327 24.23 20.49 19.13
N LYS A 328 23.59 20.12 18.01
CA LYS A 328 22.85 21.09 17.18
C LYS A 328 21.61 21.66 17.88
N TYR A 329 20.90 20.83 18.63
CA TYR A 329 19.61 21.21 19.25
C TYR A 329 19.71 21.39 20.77
N ASP A 330 20.92 21.49 21.33
CA ASP A 330 21.19 21.63 22.77
C ASP A 330 20.41 20.63 23.63
N ARG A 331 20.43 19.36 23.20
CA ARG A 331 19.67 18.29 23.82
C ARG A 331 20.55 17.38 24.66
N LYS A 332 20.14 17.12 25.89
CA LYS A 332 20.80 16.14 26.75
C LYS A 332 20.38 14.73 26.35
N ILE A 333 21.36 13.87 26.04
CA ILE A 333 21.15 12.44 25.80
C ILE A 333 20.73 11.78 27.11
N LYS A 334 19.50 11.24 27.15
CA LYS A 334 18.93 10.57 28.33
C LYS A 334 19.13 9.05 28.26
N ASN A 335 18.88 8.47 27.10
CA ASN A 335 19.05 7.05 26.84
C ASN A 335 20.19 6.82 25.82
N PRO A 336 21.37 6.36 26.24
CA PRO A 336 22.50 6.15 25.32
C PRO A 336 22.37 4.87 24.46
N PHE A 337 21.36 4.02 24.71
CA PHE A 337 21.24 2.70 24.07
C PHE A 337 20.07 2.58 23.10
N ASP A 338 19.24 3.63 22.98
CA ASP A 338 18.04 3.60 22.14
C ASP A 338 17.69 5.01 21.67
N LEU A 339 16.90 5.14 20.60
CA LEU A 339 16.34 6.41 20.18
C LEU A 339 15.01 6.67 20.90
N GLU A 340 14.88 7.88 21.44
CA GLU A 340 13.59 8.36 21.91
C GLU A 340 12.79 8.95 20.74
N PRO A 341 11.45 8.94 20.78
CA PRO A 341 10.62 9.50 19.70
C PRO A 341 10.95 10.93 19.31
N GLU A 342 11.40 11.74 20.28
CA GLU A 342 11.85 13.11 20.01
C GLU A 342 13.20 13.12 19.27
N GLU A 343 14.09 12.18 19.56
CA GLU A 343 15.38 12.06 18.85
C GLU A 343 15.16 11.66 17.40
N GLU A 344 14.26 10.73 17.11
CA GLU A 344 13.93 10.36 15.72
C GLU A 344 13.37 11.55 14.90
N MET A 345 12.53 12.40 15.54
CA MET A 345 12.07 13.65 14.91
C MET A 345 13.22 14.62 14.67
N LEU A 346 14.14 14.79 15.62
CA LEU A 346 15.29 15.67 15.49
C LEU A 346 16.30 15.14 14.47
N ILE A 347 16.52 13.81 14.40
CA ILE A 347 17.38 13.18 13.40
C ILE A 347 16.81 13.41 11.99
N SER A 348 15.52 13.19 11.79
CA SER A 348 14.87 13.45 10.50
C SER A 348 14.91 14.93 10.11
N ARG A 349 14.77 15.81 11.10
CA ARG A 349 14.93 17.26 10.90
C ARG A 349 16.37 17.62 10.55
N TYR A 350 17.35 17.05 11.23
CA TYR A 350 18.77 17.20 10.95
C TYR A 350 19.10 16.78 9.52
N ALA A 351 18.64 15.59 9.12
CA ALA A 351 18.83 15.07 7.75
C ALA A 351 18.22 16.01 6.71
N LYS A 352 17.06 16.60 6.98
CA LYS A 352 16.45 17.57 6.08
C LYS A 352 17.20 18.89 5.98
N GLU A 353 17.69 19.41 7.10
CA GLU A 353 18.39 20.69 7.18
C GLU A 353 19.83 20.61 6.63
N GLU A 354 20.56 19.53 6.92
CA GLU A 354 22.00 19.42 6.59
C GLU A 354 22.24 18.67 5.27
N TRP A 355 21.39 17.71 4.93
CA TRP A 355 21.57 16.83 3.77
C TRP A 355 20.46 16.95 2.71
N ASP A 356 19.46 17.80 2.96
CA ASP A 356 18.24 17.91 2.12
C ASP A 356 17.59 16.54 1.85
N ALA A 357 17.69 15.61 2.81
CA ALA A 357 17.18 14.25 2.72
C ALA A 357 15.85 14.11 3.46
N ASP A 358 14.90 13.39 2.86
CA ASP A 358 13.61 13.07 3.49
C ASP A 358 13.69 11.76 4.30
N PHE A 359 14.63 10.88 3.96
CA PHE A 359 14.95 9.64 4.65
C PHE A 359 16.38 9.66 5.19
N VAL A 360 16.64 8.90 6.24
CA VAL A 360 17.99 8.68 6.77
C VAL A 360 18.10 7.30 7.39
N PHE A 361 19.16 6.56 7.02
CA PHE A 361 19.52 5.33 7.71
C PHE A 361 20.35 5.65 8.95
N VAL A 362 19.91 5.12 10.10
CA VAL A 362 20.71 5.09 11.31
C VAL A 362 21.25 3.68 11.49
N THR A 363 22.55 3.54 11.53
CA THR A 363 23.25 2.23 11.50
C THR A 363 23.96 1.95 12.83
N HIS A 364 24.36 0.69 13.04
CA HIS A 364 25.15 0.26 14.18
C HIS A 364 24.47 0.59 15.53
N TYR A 365 23.32 0.00 15.73
CA TYR A 365 22.60 0.11 17.00
C TYR A 365 23.29 -0.68 18.12
N PRO A 366 23.17 -0.27 19.39
CA PRO A 366 23.73 -0.99 20.51
C PRO A 366 23.22 -2.43 20.61
N SER A 367 24.11 -3.43 20.72
CA SER A 367 23.80 -4.88 20.76
C SER A 367 22.76 -5.25 21.83
N LYS A 368 22.76 -4.56 22.97
CA LYS A 368 21.82 -4.84 24.08
C LYS A 368 20.34 -4.62 23.74
N LYS A 369 20.04 -3.93 22.62
CA LYS A 369 18.68 -3.55 22.22
C LYS A 369 18.20 -4.26 20.97
N ARG A 370 19.08 -4.99 20.30
CA ARG A 370 18.73 -5.68 19.06
C ARG A 370 18.30 -7.14 19.31
N PRO A 371 17.41 -7.67 18.44
CA PRO A 371 16.96 -9.04 18.53
C PRO A 371 18.08 -10.04 18.19
N PHE A 372 17.86 -11.33 18.47
CA PHE A 372 18.85 -12.40 18.35
C PHE A 372 19.46 -12.60 16.96
N TYR A 373 18.76 -12.14 15.93
CA TYR A 373 19.21 -12.28 14.53
C TYR A 373 20.09 -11.12 14.05
N ALA A 374 20.24 -10.06 14.83
CA ALA A 374 21.15 -8.98 14.50
C ALA A 374 22.59 -9.39 14.89
N MET A 375 23.47 -9.40 13.89
CA MET A 375 24.88 -9.76 14.09
C MET A 375 25.63 -8.65 14.81
N ASP A 376 26.41 -8.99 15.82
CA ASP A 376 27.33 -8.03 16.45
C ASP A 376 28.42 -7.60 15.45
N ASP A 377 28.83 -6.34 15.53
CA ASP A 377 29.92 -5.79 14.71
C ASP A 377 31.24 -6.44 15.15
N PRO A 378 31.94 -7.21 14.27
CA PRO A 378 33.20 -7.84 14.62
C PRO A 378 34.31 -6.85 15.02
N SER A 379 34.18 -5.58 14.66
CA SER A 379 35.14 -4.52 15.00
C SER A 379 34.82 -3.82 16.32
N ASP A 380 33.57 -3.84 16.78
CA ASP A 380 33.11 -3.31 18.07
C ASP A 380 31.82 -4.01 18.54
N GLU A 381 31.94 -5.08 19.30
CA GLU A 381 30.85 -5.91 19.81
C GLU A 381 29.81 -5.15 20.66
N LYS A 382 30.00 -3.87 20.93
CA LYS A 382 28.98 -3.03 21.59
C LYS A 382 27.85 -2.66 20.64
N PHE A 383 28.07 -2.76 19.34
CA PHE A 383 27.15 -2.44 18.27
C PHE A 383 26.83 -3.65 17.41
N THR A 384 25.76 -3.55 16.63
CA THR A 384 25.35 -4.56 15.67
C THR A 384 25.45 -4.02 14.25
N LEU A 385 25.64 -4.92 13.28
CA LEU A 385 25.52 -4.65 11.85
C LEU A 385 24.02 -4.61 11.50
N SER A 386 23.34 -3.59 11.99
CA SER A 386 21.89 -3.36 11.80
C SER A 386 21.61 -1.89 11.52
N PHE A 387 20.43 -1.62 11.00
CA PHE A 387 20.00 -0.26 10.72
C PHE A 387 18.50 -0.08 10.97
N ASP A 388 18.07 1.17 11.14
CA ASP A 388 16.69 1.60 11.02
C ASP A 388 16.63 2.71 9.97
N LEU A 389 15.56 2.69 9.15
CA LEU A 389 15.26 3.77 8.23
C LEU A 389 14.25 4.72 8.89
N LEU A 390 14.61 5.98 9.01
CA LEU A 390 13.74 7.02 9.51
C LEU A 390 13.17 7.87 8.38
N PHE A 391 11.88 8.14 8.44
CA PHE A 391 11.16 9.02 7.55
C PHE A 391 10.29 9.99 8.34
N LYS A 392 10.59 11.30 8.25
CA LYS A 392 9.84 12.38 8.91
C LYS A 392 9.58 12.13 10.42
N GLY A 393 10.56 11.59 11.10
CA GLY A 393 10.53 11.33 12.53
C GLY A 393 9.84 10.02 12.92
N LEU A 394 9.68 9.10 12.01
CA LEU A 394 9.18 7.75 12.25
C LEU A 394 10.18 6.72 11.73
N GLU A 395 10.44 5.70 12.52
CA GLU A 395 11.05 4.46 12.06
C GLU A 395 10.04 3.77 11.12
N VAL A 396 10.44 3.53 9.87
CA VAL A 396 9.60 2.90 8.86
C VAL A 396 10.09 1.51 8.48
N THR A 397 11.37 1.22 8.73
CA THR A 397 11.97 -0.09 8.50
C THR A 397 13.06 -0.35 9.54
N THR A 398 13.27 -1.62 9.87
CA THR A 398 14.39 -2.17 10.62
C THR A 398 15.04 -3.30 9.81
N GLY A 399 16.35 -3.31 9.70
CA GLY A 399 17.13 -4.33 9.03
C GLY A 399 18.44 -4.68 9.74
#